data_24683247b104bd7f5ae2f685263f2ea9
#
_entry.id   24683247b104bd7f5ae2f685263f2ea9
#
_cell.length_a   1.000
_cell.length_b   1.000
_cell.length_c   1.000
_cell.angle_alpha   90.00
_cell.angle_beta   90.00
_cell.angle_gamma   90.00
#
_symmetry.space_group_name_H-M   'P 1'
#
loop_
_entity.id
_entity.type
_entity.pdbx_description
1 polymer ?
#
loop_
_entity_poly.entity_id
_entity_poly.type
_entity_poly.pdbx_seq_one_letter_code
_entity_poly.pdbx_strand_id
1 'polypeptide(L)'
;MVELLATLVAIPSVSPMGREVSGPEYLETRLTAWLGQFFSQLGVPWEAHEVLPGRSNVLARFDSPGARTTLLFDAHQDTVPVEGMVIPPFEPTIRDGRLYGRGACDVKGGMAAMLAAFARLVRERPAGSANVVMSCTCDEEATAQGVKALAGLWSGAERPSPLLPTAPDLAVVAEPTGLNIIVAHKGAVRWKLRTTGRACHSSRPQDGNNAVYRMAEVLVALEQYAAALPQMVPAHPLCGGATLSVGRITGGISVNTVPDECVIEIDRRVVPGEDPAGVIAHVEHWLRERLDVDFEMLPPWLDGATLSDHNNHAWADRLMAHIEAVAGPREKQGAWYGTNASRIATTGVPGLVFGPGSIDQAHTVDEWIDLEQLRLAAEIYYRLSVGF
;
A
#
# COMPACT_ATOMS: atom_id res chain seq x y z
N MET A 1 6.74 -23.96 -1.48
CA MET A 1 5.91 -22.75 -1.30
C MET A 1 5.72 -22.42 0.18
N VAL A 2 5.25 -23.32 1.04
CA VAL A 2 5.14 -23.05 2.48
C VAL A 2 6.51 -22.72 3.10
N GLU A 3 7.56 -23.49 2.74
CA GLU A 3 8.94 -23.19 3.15
C GLU A 3 9.43 -21.83 2.62
N LEU A 4 9.02 -21.46 1.40
CA LEU A 4 9.31 -20.14 0.84
C LEU A 4 8.70 -19.03 1.69
N LEU A 5 7.41 -19.13 2.03
CA LEU A 5 6.75 -18.17 2.92
C LEU A 5 7.42 -18.14 4.30
N ALA A 6 7.72 -19.30 4.88
CA ALA A 6 8.40 -19.36 6.18
C ALA A 6 9.75 -18.63 6.12
N THR A 7 10.52 -18.81 5.03
CA THR A 7 11.78 -18.07 4.82
C THR A 7 11.57 -16.58 4.74
N LEU A 8 10.57 -16.12 3.98
CA LEU A 8 10.27 -14.69 3.84
C LEU A 8 9.85 -14.06 5.18
N VAL A 9 9.01 -14.73 5.96
CA VAL A 9 8.57 -14.27 7.29
C VAL A 9 9.75 -14.20 8.27
N ALA A 10 10.66 -15.17 8.21
CA ALA A 10 11.86 -15.20 9.06
C ALA A 10 12.88 -14.10 8.74
N ILE A 11 12.75 -13.40 7.61
CA ILE A 11 13.57 -12.25 7.25
C ILE A 11 12.83 -10.97 7.63
N PRO A 12 13.18 -10.29 8.74
CA PRO A 12 12.56 -9.02 9.11
C PRO A 12 12.77 -7.95 8.05
N SER A 13 11.74 -7.13 7.84
CA SER A 13 11.73 -6.01 6.91
C SER A 13 10.75 -4.92 7.39
N VAL A 14 10.86 -4.55 8.67
CA VAL A 14 9.94 -3.62 9.32
C VAL A 14 10.11 -2.20 8.78
N SER A 15 9.02 -1.58 8.36
CA SER A 15 9.01 -0.16 7.98
C SER A 15 9.22 0.72 9.22
N PRO A 16 10.13 1.70 9.18
CA PRO A 16 10.31 2.64 10.28
C PRO A 16 9.10 3.57 10.50
N MET A 17 8.17 3.68 9.53
CA MET A 17 6.97 4.53 9.62
C MET A 17 7.28 5.98 10.01
N GLY A 18 8.37 6.54 9.47
CA GLY A 18 8.82 7.90 9.76
C GLY A 18 9.43 8.10 11.15
N ARG A 19 9.70 7.02 11.91
CA ARG A 19 10.38 7.06 13.20
C ARG A 19 11.90 6.98 13.02
N GLU A 20 12.65 7.63 13.92
CA GLU A 20 14.11 7.45 14.02
C GLU A 20 14.40 6.14 14.78
N VAL A 21 14.42 5.03 14.05
CA VAL A 21 14.69 3.70 14.61
C VAL A 21 15.83 3.04 13.86
N SER A 22 16.58 2.19 14.54
CA SER A 22 17.67 1.40 13.96
C SER A 22 17.66 0.00 14.56
N GLY A 23 18.11 -0.96 13.79
CA GLY A 23 18.18 -2.36 14.22
C GLY A 23 18.12 -3.30 13.02
N PRO A 24 18.52 -4.56 13.24
CA PRO A 24 18.53 -5.54 12.16
C PRO A 24 17.13 -5.93 11.66
N GLU A 25 16.06 -5.59 12.35
CA GLU A 25 14.67 -5.84 11.97
C GLU A 25 14.13 -4.80 10.99
N TYR A 26 14.72 -3.62 10.93
CA TYR A 26 14.23 -2.52 10.10
C TYR A 26 14.80 -2.55 8.69
N LEU A 27 14.04 -1.96 7.77
CA LEU A 27 14.31 -1.83 6.34
C LEU A 27 14.32 -3.17 5.59
N GLU A 28 14.21 -3.09 4.27
CA GLU A 28 14.10 -4.25 3.39
C GLU A 28 15.44 -4.86 2.98
N THR A 29 16.57 -4.28 3.37
CA THR A 29 17.92 -4.61 2.86
C THR A 29 18.21 -6.11 2.84
N ARG A 30 17.82 -6.85 3.91
CA ARG A 30 18.04 -8.30 3.99
C ARG A 30 17.12 -9.08 3.06
N LEU A 31 15.86 -8.68 2.95
CA LEU A 31 14.91 -9.28 2.05
C LEU A 31 15.26 -9.01 0.59
N THR A 32 15.67 -7.77 0.27
CA THR A 32 16.21 -7.39 -1.05
C THR A 32 17.39 -8.28 -1.45
N ALA A 33 18.35 -8.49 -0.55
CA ALA A 33 19.50 -9.36 -0.82
C ALA A 33 19.09 -10.82 -1.05
N TRP A 34 18.14 -11.32 -0.26
CA TRP A 34 17.62 -12.68 -0.42
C TRP A 34 16.86 -12.84 -1.75
N LEU A 35 16.03 -11.87 -2.15
CA LEU A 35 15.33 -11.87 -3.44
C LEU A 35 16.31 -11.89 -4.61
N GLY A 36 17.39 -11.10 -4.56
CA GLY A 36 18.45 -11.14 -5.57
C GLY A 36 19.10 -12.51 -5.70
N GLN A 37 19.38 -13.18 -4.57
CA GLN A 37 19.89 -14.57 -4.57
C GLN A 37 18.88 -15.56 -5.16
N PHE A 38 17.60 -15.43 -4.80
CA PHE A 38 16.52 -16.26 -5.32
C PHE A 38 16.41 -16.15 -6.85
N PHE A 39 16.41 -14.96 -7.41
CA PHE A 39 16.34 -14.76 -8.87
C PHE A 39 17.63 -15.20 -9.58
N SER A 40 18.80 -15.00 -8.97
CA SER A 40 20.07 -15.52 -9.48
C SER A 40 20.06 -17.04 -9.56
N GLN A 41 19.56 -17.72 -8.55
CA GLN A 41 19.43 -19.19 -8.53
C GLN A 41 18.44 -19.72 -9.58
N LEU A 42 17.39 -18.93 -9.91
CA LEU A 42 16.48 -19.25 -11.01
C LEU A 42 17.09 -19.01 -12.39
N GLY A 43 18.24 -18.32 -12.48
CA GLY A 43 18.91 -18.02 -13.75
C GLY A 43 18.14 -17.00 -14.61
N VAL A 44 17.38 -16.11 -13.99
CA VAL A 44 16.65 -15.04 -14.69
C VAL A 44 17.34 -13.69 -14.50
N PRO A 45 17.23 -12.76 -15.47
CA PRO A 45 17.71 -11.40 -15.28
C PRO A 45 16.92 -10.71 -14.16
N TRP A 46 17.65 -10.03 -13.29
CA TRP A 46 17.09 -9.25 -12.20
C TRP A 46 17.94 -8.01 -11.91
N GLU A 47 17.36 -7.02 -11.24
CA GLU A 47 18.04 -5.81 -10.79
C GLU A 47 17.43 -5.29 -9.49
N ALA A 48 18.19 -4.52 -8.74
CA ALA A 48 17.72 -3.78 -7.57
C ALA A 48 17.95 -2.29 -7.80
N HIS A 49 16.92 -1.48 -7.53
CA HIS A 49 16.94 -0.04 -7.62
C HIS A 49 16.77 0.57 -6.25
N GLU A 50 17.78 1.28 -5.77
CA GLU A 50 17.65 2.03 -4.52
C GLU A 50 16.70 3.22 -4.73
N VAL A 51 15.62 3.24 -3.95
CA VAL A 51 14.56 4.26 -3.98
C VAL A 51 14.76 5.27 -2.85
N LEU A 52 15.06 4.78 -1.67
CA LEU A 52 15.40 5.53 -0.47
C LEU A 52 16.67 4.95 0.14
N PRO A 53 17.42 5.68 0.96
CA PRO A 53 18.63 5.15 1.59
C PRO A 53 18.39 3.81 2.28
N GLY A 54 19.05 2.75 1.78
CA GLY A 54 18.93 1.37 2.28
C GLY A 54 17.61 0.66 1.92
N ARG A 55 16.76 1.23 1.08
CA ARG A 55 15.48 0.67 0.65
C ARG A 55 15.41 0.57 -0.88
N SER A 56 15.31 -0.63 -1.40
CA SER A 56 15.36 -0.87 -2.85
C SER A 56 14.15 -1.66 -3.34
N ASN A 57 13.68 -1.32 -4.54
CA ASN A 57 12.84 -2.22 -5.33
C ASN A 57 13.70 -3.32 -5.95
N VAL A 58 13.13 -4.52 -6.10
CA VAL A 58 13.75 -5.62 -6.85
C VAL A 58 12.84 -5.98 -8.01
N LEU A 59 13.40 -6.06 -9.21
CA LEU A 59 12.71 -6.51 -10.42
C LEU A 59 13.39 -7.76 -10.95
N ALA A 60 12.58 -8.71 -11.46
CA ALA A 60 13.07 -9.86 -12.23
C ALA A 60 12.14 -10.13 -13.40
N ARG A 61 12.67 -10.64 -14.51
CA ARG A 61 11.90 -10.82 -15.76
C ARG A 61 12.02 -12.24 -16.29
N PHE A 62 10.87 -12.78 -16.67
CA PHE A 62 10.74 -13.95 -17.53
C PHE A 62 10.23 -13.53 -18.89
N ASP A 63 10.97 -13.89 -19.95
CA ASP A 63 10.54 -13.70 -21.34
C ASP A 63 10.07 -15.02 -21.94
N SER A 64 8.88 -14.99 -22.54
CA SER A 64 8.32 -16.09 -23.31
C SER A 64 8.51 -15.82 -24.81
N PRO A 65 9.05 -16.77 -25.58
CA PRO A 65 9.27 -16.57 -27.02
C PRO A 65 7.98 -16.24 -27.75
N GLY A 66 7.97 -15.12 -28.45
CA GLY A 66 6.82 -14.64 -29.24
C GLY A 66 5.70 -13.98 -28.44
N ALA A 67 5.84 -13.85 -27.12
CA ALA A 67 4.86 -13.16 -26.29
C ALA A 67 4.73 -11.67 -26.68
N ARG A 68 3.48 -11.21 -26.73
CA ARG A 68 3.15 -9.79 -26.98
C ARG A 68 2.63 -9.12 -25.71
N THR A 69 2.21 -9.91 -24.71
CA THR A 69 1.68 -9.43 -23.44
C THR A 69 2.75 -9.49 -22.38
N THR A 70 2.84 -8.43 -21.59
CA THR A 70 3.70 -8.35 -20.40
C THR A 70 2.83 -8.13 -19.16
N LEU A 71 2.89 -9.05 -18.21
CA LEU A 71 2.25 -8.93 -16.90
C LEU A 71 3.26 -8.42 -15.88
N LEU A 72 2.82 -7.52 -15.02
CA LEU A 72 3.55 -7.08 -13.84
C LEU A 72 2.90 -7.70 -12.61
N PHE A 73 3.65 -8.47 -11.83
CA PHE A 73 3.28 -8.93 -10.50
C PHE A 73 4.04 -8.11 -9.47
N ASP A 74 3.33 -7.41 -8.60
CA ASP A 74 3.95 -6.57 -7.58
C ASP A 74 3.53 -7.01 -6.17
N ALA A 75 4.51 -7.09 -5.26
CA ALA A 75 4.28 -7.35 -3.85
C ALA A 75 5.29 -6.55 -3.03
N HIS A 76 4.84 -5.82 -2.01
CA HIS A 76 5.75 -5.05 -1.19
C HIS A 76 6.60 -5.90 -0.25
N GLN A 77 7.79 -5.41 0.08
CA GLN A 77 8.77 -6.08 0.93
C GLN A 77 8.62 -5.74 2.40
N ASP A 78 8.20 -4.50 2.67
CA ASP A 78 8.10 -3.99 4.04
C ASP A 78 6.88 -4.55 4.78
N THR A 79 6.93 -4.44 6.08
CA THR A 79 5.84 -4.79 6.98
C THR A 79 5.65 -3.69 8.02
N VAL A 80 4.45 -3.58 8.58
CA VAL A 80 4.22 -2.69 9.73
C VAL A 80 5.03 -3.12 10.96
N PRO A 81 5.16 -2.22 11.97
CA PRO A 81 5.81 -2.51 13.24
C PRO A 81 5.27 -3.74 13.96
N VAL A 82 6.10 -4.29 14.85
CA VAL A 82 5.80 -5.53 15.60
C VAL A 82 5.43 -5.29 17.06
N GLU A 83 5.44 -4.04 17.49
CA GLU A 83 5.10 -3.67 18.85
C GLU A 83 3.66 -4.12 19.21
N GLY A 84 3.52 -4.81 20.31
CA GLY A 84 2.24 -5.35 20.77
C GLY A 84 1.87 -6.72 20.23
N MET A 85 2.68 -7.33 19.36
CA MET A 85 2.44 -8.71 18.92
C MET A 85 2.50 -9.69 20.11
N VAL A 86 1.59 -10.65 20.10
CA VAL A 86 1.49 -11.70 21.13
C VAL A 86 2.10 -13.03 20.69
N ILE A 87 2.63 -13.08 19.47
CA ILE A 87 3.36 -14.20 18.88
C ILE A 87 4.77 -13.74 18.48
N PRO A 88 5.76 -14.65 18.37
CA PRO A 88 7.07 -14.31 17.81
C PRO A 88 6.93 -13.84 16.36
N PRO A 89 7.26 -12.57 16.04
CA PRO A 89 6.95 -11.99 14.73
C PRO A 89 7.73 -12.61 13.57
N PHE A 90 8.96 -13.08 13.83
CA PHE A 90 9.88 -13.58 12.78
C PHE A 90 10.29 -15.05 12.99
N GLU A 91 9.55 -15.77 13.82
CA GLU A 91 9.69 -17.22 13.99
C GLU A 91 8.42 -17.89 13.43
N PRO A 92 8.35 -18.15 12.10
CA PRO A 92 7.15 -18.65 11.47
C PRO A 92 6.69 -19.96 12.07
N THR A 93 5.47 -20.00 12.56
CA THR A 93 4.88 -21.17 13.20
C THR A 93 3.70 -21.68 12.38
N ILE A 94 3.68 -22.98 12.08
CA ILE A 94 2.56 -23.62 11.37
C ILE A 94 1.67 -24.32 12.39
N ARG A 95 0.40 -23.97 12.41
CA ARG A 95 -0.61 -24.55 13.29
C ARG A 95 -1.98 -24.51 12.60
N ASP A 96 -2.71 -25.61 12.65
CA ASP A 96 -4.10 -25.73 12.13
C ASP A 96 -4.28 -25.23 10.68
N GLY A 97 -3.32 -25.60 9.79
CA GLY A 97 -3.35 -25.19 8.39
C GLY A 97 -3.01 -23.71 8.13
N ARG A 98 -2.49 -23.01 9.13
CA ARG A 98 -2.11 -21.58 9.07
C ARG A 98 -0.65 -21.39 9.38
N LEU A 99 -0.03 -20.39 8.75
CA LEU A 99 1.31 -19.92 9.10
C LEU A 99 1.20 -18.56 9.80
N TYR A 100 1.78 -18.47 10.98
CA TYR A 100 1.77 -17.28 11.85
C TYR A 100 3.09 -16.54 11.75
N GLY A 101 3.05 -15.21 11.76
CA GLY A 101 4.19 -14.30 11.81
C GLY A 101 3.89 -12.97 11.14
N ARG A 102 4.67 -11.93 11.42
CA ARG A 102 4.51 -10.60 10.79
C ARG A 102 4.80 -10.68 9.31
N GLY A 103 3.90 -10.11 8.50
CA GLY A 103 3.95 -10.17 7.04
C GLY A 103 3.42 -11.49 6.46
N ALA A 104 3.01 -12.46 7.27
CA ALA A 104 2.48 -13.70 6.74
C ALA A 104 1.26 -13.47 5.85
N CYS A 105 0.40 -12.53 6.22
CA CYS A 105 -0.77 -12.10 5.46
C CYS A 105 -0.46 -10.88 4.60
N ASP A 106 0.16 -9.87 5.17
CA ASP A 106 0.42 -8.56 4.57
C ASP A 106 1.95 -8.29 4.47
N VAL A 107 2.59 -8.60 3.31
CA VAL A 107 2.06 -9.27 2.09
C VAL A 107 3.01 -10.40 1.64
N LYS A 108 3.88 -10.92 2.54
CA LYS A 108 4.84 -12.00 2.20
C LYS A 108 4.15 -13.27 1.73
N GLY A 109 2.90 -13.53 2.16
CA GLY A 109 2.07 -14.62 1.63
C GLY A 109 1.76 -14.45 0.15
N GLY A 110 1.27 -13.28 -0.24
CA GLY A 110 1.06 -12.92 -1.63
C GLY A 110 2.35 -12.96 -2.44
N MET A 111 3.44 -12.41 -1.90
CA MET A 111 4.78 -12.49 -2.50
C MET A 111 5.23 -13.94 -2.72
N ALA A 112 5.07 -14.81 -1.72
CA ALA A 112 5.45 -16.23 -1.82
C ALA A 112 4.64 -16.96 -2.90
N ALA A 113 3.34 -16.66 -3.03
CA ALA A 113 2.49 -17.21 -4.09
C ALA A 113 2.94 -16.76 -5.48
N MET A 114 3.23 -15.46 -5.66
CA MET A 114 3.75 -14.90 -6.91
C MET A 114 5.14 -15.48 -7.27
N LEU A 115 6.07 -15.52 -6.32
CA LEU A 115 7.41 -16.08 -6.52
C LEU A 115 7.36 -17.58 -6.87
N ALA A 116 6.46 -18.34 -6.26
CA ALA A 116 6.27 -19.78 -6.58
C ALA A 116 5.72 -19.96 -8.00
N ALA A 117 4.73 -19.15 -8.42
CA ALA A 117 4.19 -19.15 -9.76
C ALA A 117 5.25 -18.75 -10.80
N PHE A 118 6.01 -17.69 -10.51
CA PHE A 118 7.11 -17.20 -11.35
C PHE A 118 8.20 -18.26 -11.51
N ALA A 119 8.65 -18.89 -10.40
CA ALA A 119 9.66 -19.95 -10.44
C ALA A 119 9.18 -21.18 -11.22
N ARG A 120 7.90 -21.52 -11.16
CA ARG A 120 7.30 -22.58 -11.94
C ARG A 120 7.30 -22.23 -13.44
N LEU A 121 6.91 -21.01 -13.77
CA LEU A 121 6.90 -20.50 -15.15
C LEU A 121 8.31 -20.55 -15.76
N VAL A 122 9.34 -20.14 -15.01
CA VAL A 122 10.74 -20.17 -15.45
C VAL A 122 11.22 -21.62 -15.70
N ARG A 123 10.84 -22.57 -14.87
CA ARG A 123 11.24 -23.98 -15.01
C ARG A 123 10.52 -24.70 -16.14
N GLU A 124 9.21 -24.51 -16.26
CA GLU A 124 8.37 -25.23 -17.21
C GLU A 124 8.39 -24.60 -18.61
N ARG A 125 8.59 -23.28 -18.70
CA ARG A 125 8.60 -22.50 -19.96
C ARG A 125 7.47 -22.87 -20.92
N PRO A 126 6.19 -22.86 -20.48
CA PRO A 126 5.09 -23.31 -21.30
C PRO A 126 4.91 -22.39 -22.53
N ALA A 127 4.63 -23.01 -23.68
CA ALA A 127 4.35 -22.26 -24.91
C ALA A 127 3.10 -21.40 -24.74
N GLY A 128 3.09 -20.20 -25.33
CA GLY A 128 1.96 -19.27 -25.25
C GLY A 128 1.84 -18.61 -23.87
N SER A 129 2.92 -18.49 -23.13
CA SER A 129 2.95 -17.66 -21.91
C SER A 129 3.10 -16.18 -22.20
N ALA A 130 2.64 -15.33 -21.32
CA ALA A 130 3.03 -13.92 -21.28
C ALA A 130 4.49 -13.75 -20.86
N ASN A 131 5.09 -12.58 -21.15
CA ASN A 131 6.23 -12.11 -20.37
C ASN A 131 5.74 -11.75 -18.97
N VAL A 132 6.53 -12.06 -17.94
CA VAL A 132 6.19 -11.72 -16.57
C VAL A 132 7.33 -10.95 -15.93
N VAL A 133 7.03 -9.78 -15.41
CA VAL A 133 7.94 -9.03 -14.55
C VAL A 133 7.44 -9.18 -13.12
N MET A 134 8.30 -9.74 -12.26
CA MET A 134 8.07 -9.77 -10.82
C MET A 134 8.72 -8.53 -10.21
N SER A 135 7.95 -7.72 -9.53
CA SER A 135 8.40 -6.57 -8.74
C SER A 135 8.21 -6.84 -7.25
N CYS A 136 9.22 -6.51 -6.48
CA CYS A 136 9.13 -6.49 -5.03
C CYS A 136 9.47 -5.06 -4.60
N THR A 137 8.44 -4.26 -4.31
CA THR A 137 8.58 -2.84 -3.99
C THR A 137 8.87 -2.60 -2.52
N CYS A 138 9.53 -1.50 -2.19
CA CYS A 138 9.77 -1.06 -0.82
C CYS A 138 8.78 0.05 -0.44
N ASP A 139 8.67 0.33 0.88
CA ASP A 139 8.01 1.52 1.45
C ASP A 139 6.51 1.64 1.12
N GLU A 140 5.79 0.52 0.95
CA GLU A 140 4.34 0.56 0.71
C GLU A 140 3.61 1.08 1.94
N GLU A 141 3.92 0.55 3.10
CA GLU A 141 3.27 0.78 4.40
C GLU A 141 3.38 2.23 4.92
N ALA A 142 4.29 3.03 4.35
CA ALA A 142 4.53 4.39 4.83
C ALA A 142 4.22 5.47 3.79
N THR A 143 5.03 5.60 2.74
CA THR A 143 4.95 6.72 1.79
C THR A 143 4.82 6.29 0.32
N ALA A 144 4.83 4.98 0.05
CA ALA A 144 4.66 4.36 -1.27
C ALA A 144 5.71 4.87 -2.31
N GLN A 145 6.94 5.20 -1.86
CA GLN A 145 7.98 5.67 -2.78
C GLN A 145 8.43 4.56 -3.73
N GLY A 146 8.43 3.29 -3.26
CA GLY A 146 8.78 2.15 -4.09
C GLY A 146 7.93 2.04 -5.34
N VAL A 147 6.62 2.08 -5.20
CA VAL A 147 5.72 1.99 -6.36
C VAL A 147 5.73 3.25 -7.22
N LYS A 148 6.01 4.44 -6.63
CA LYS A 148 6.20 5.67 -7.41
C LYS A 148 7.42 5.53 -8.33
N ALA A 149 8.54 5.05 -7.80
CA ALA A 149 9.75 4.77 -8.59
C ALA A 149 9.51 3.67 -9.62
N LEU A 150 8.81 2.58 -9.27
CA LEU A 150 8.44 1.53 -10.21
C LEU A 150 7.65 2.08 -11.39
N ALA A 151 6.57 2.82 -11.15
CA ALA A 151 5.75 3.45 -12.19
C ALA A 151 6.54 4.48 -13.02
N GLY A 152 7.54 5.12 -12.42
CA GLY A 152 8.48 6.03 -13.06
C GLY A 152 9.29 5.41 -14.20
N LEU A 153 9.56 4.10 -14.15
CA LEU A 153 10.40 3.41 -15.12
C LEU A 153 9.86 3.49 -16.57
N TRP A 154 8.55 3.46 -16.73
CA TRP A 154 7.91 3.56 -18.07
C TRP A 154 7.18 4.89 -18.31
N SER A 155 6.91 5.68 -17.27
CA SER A 155 6.29 7.01 -17.42
C SER A 155 7.32 8.12 -17.70
N GLY A 156 8.62 7.79 -17.62
CA GLY A 156 9.71 8.72 -17.93
C GLY A 156 10.15 9.59 -16.73
N ALA A 157 9.61 9.33 -15.53
CA ALA A 157 10.03 10.00 -14.29
C ALA A 157 11.33 9.42 -13.71
N GLU A 158 11.62 8.16 -14.05
CA GLU A 158 12.82 7.44 -13.61
C GLU A 158 13.67 6.97 -14.80
N ARG A 159 14.90 6.54 -14.52
CA ARG A 159 15.76 5.94 -15.54
C ARG A 159 15.14 4.61 -16.00
N PRO A 160 14.91 4.41 -17.33
CA PRO A 160 14.29 3.19 -17.82
C PRO A 160 15.05 1.93 -17.42
N SER A 161 14.32 0.89 -17.04
CA SER A 161 14.87 -0.44 -16.78
C SER A 161 14.85 -1.29 -18.03
N PRO A 162 15.92 -2.03 -18.37
CA PRO A 162 15.89 -3.02 -19.43
C PRO A 162 14.92 -4.17 -19.15
N LEU A 163 14.56 -4.41 -17.90
CA LEU A 163 13.60 -5.44 -17.49
C LEU A 163 12.14 -4.99 -17.67
N LEU A 164 11.89 -3.68 -17.71
CA LEU A 164 10.55 -3.11 -17.92
C LEU A 164 10.65 -1.84 -18.79
N PRO A 165 11.04 -2.00 -20.09
CA PRO A 165 11.32 -0.87 -20.97
C PRO A 165 10.07 -0.12 -21.44
N THR A 166 8.89 -0.74 -21.27
CA THR A 166 7.58 -0.18 -21.64
C THR A 166 6.56 -0.52 -20.56
N ALA A 167 5.45 0.23 -20.54
CA ALA A 167 4.33 -0.07 -19.65
C ALA A 167 3.87 -1.53 -19.82
N PRO A 168 3.58 -2.25 -18.72
CA PRO A 168 2.97 -3.57 -18.78
C PRO A 168 1.50 -3.47 -19.25
N ASP A 169 0.96 -4.57 -19.78
CA ASP A 169 -0.44 -4.64 -20.22
C ASP A 169 -1.42 -4.80 -19.04
N LEU A 170 -0.93 -5.36 -17.93
CA LEU A 170 -1.66 -5.53 -16.67
C LEU A 170 -0.69 -5.51 -15.51
N ALA A 171 -1.07 -4.88 -14.42
CA ALA A 171 -0.44 -5.06 -13.11
C ALA A 171 -1.39 -5.80 -12.16
N VAL A 172 -0.89 -6.85 -11.52
CA VAL A 172 -1.57 -7.51 -10.40
C VAL A 172 -0.74 -7.27 -9.14
N VAL A 173 -1.34 -6.59 -8.18
CA VAL A 173 -0.72 -6.27 -6.89
C VAL A 173 -1.20 -7.27 -5.85
N ALA A 174 -0.28 -7.88 -5.14
CA ALA A 174 -0.59 -8.82 -4.07
C ALA A 174 -1.09 -8.06 -2.84
N GLU A 175 -2.27 -8.45 -2.35
CA GLU A 175 -2.82 -8.03 -1.06
C GLU A 175 -3.75 -9.11 -0.52
N PRO A 176 -4.06 -9.13 0.79
CA PRO A 176 -4.94 -10.15 1.37
C PRO A 176 -6.41 -9.91 1.02
N THR A 177 -6.87 -10.46 -0.11
CA THR A 177 -8.22 -10.27 -0.64
C THR A 177 -9.18 -11.46 -0.42
N GLY A 178 -8.75 -12.50 0.28
CA GLY A 178 -9.53 -13.74 0.43
C GLY A 178 -9.74 -14.46 -0.91
N LEU A 179 -8.83 -14.29 -1.87
CA LEU A 179 -8.93 -14.75 -3.25
C LEU A 179 -10.08 -14.09 -4.06
N ASN A 180 -10.64 -12.98 -3.59
CA ASN A 180 -11.49 -12.11 -4.41
C ASN A 180 -10.61 -11.15 -5.24
N ILE A 181 -11.22 -10.46 -6.21
CA ILE A 181 -10.51 -9.43 -6.99
C ILE A 181 -10.95 -8.06 -6.50
N ILE A 182 -10.02 -7.21 -6.06
CA ILE A 182 -10.29 -5.80 -5.86
C ILE A 182 -10.05 -5.07 -7.19
N VAL A 183 -11.11 -4.52 -7.76
CA VAL A 183 -11.09 -3.79 -9.03
C VAL A 183 -11.08 -2.28 -8.85
N ALA A 184 -11.45 -1.82 -7.66
CA ALA A 184 -11.45 -0.40 -7.30
C ALA A 184 -11.09 -0.23 -5.82
N HIS A 185 -10.39 0.84 -5.45
CA HIS A 185 -10.16 1.14 -4.05
C HIS A 185 -9.96 2.63 -3.78
N LYS A 186 -10.13 3.02 -2.52
CA LYS A 186 -9.88 4.39 -2.07
C LYS A 186 -8.40 4.71 -2.10
N GLY A 187 -8.10 5.99 -2.31
CA GLY A 187 -6.81 6.59 -2.00
C GLY A 187 -6.80 7.23 -0.61
N ALA A 188 -5.67 7.80 -0.24
CA ALA A 188 -5.54 8.55 1.00
C ALA A 188 -4.67 9.80 0.78
N VAL A 189 -5.13 10.95 1.27
CA VAL A 189 -4.32 12.16 1.37
C VAL A 189 -4.11 12.44 2.84
N ARG A 190 -2.83 12.53 3.26
CA ARG A 190 -2.46 12.76 4.66
C ARG A 190 -1.58 13.99 4.77
N TRP A 191 -1.98 14.89 5.65
CA TRP A 191 -1.23 16.13 5.90
C TRP A 191 -1.38 16.57 7.34
N LYS A 192 -0.59 17.59 7.71
CA LYS A 192 -0.70 18.26 9.01
C LYS A 192 -1.37 19.63 8.83
N LEU A 193 -2.13 20.01 9.84
CA LEU A 193 -2.62 21.36 10.01
C LEU A 193 -2.08 21.90 11.32
N ARG A 194 -1.60 23.14 11.31
CA ARG A 194 -1.01 23.83 12.45
C ARG A 194 -1.77 25.10 12.78
N THR A 195 -2.02 25.31 14.06
CA THR A 195 -2.40 26.61 14.62
C THR A 195 -1.27 27.16 15.45
N THR A 196 -1.08 28.48 15.41
CA THR A 196 -0.06 29.19 16.18
C THR A 196 -0.70 30.14 17.17
N GLY A 197 0.00 30.45 18.22
CA GLY A 197 -0.42 31.36 19.28
C GLY A 197 0.75 32.16 19.86
N ARG A 198 0.63 32.51 21.13
CA ARG A 198 1.67 33.19 21.89
C ARG A 198 1.74 32.61 23.30
N ALA A 199 2.93 32.06 23.66
CA ALA A 199 3.17 31.51 24.99
C ALA A 199 3.17 32.62 26.04
N CYS A 200 2.66 32.28 27.21
CA CYS A 200 2.80 33.05 28.44
C CYS A 200 2.57 32.16 29.66
N HIS A 201 2.79 32.69 30.87
CA HIS A 201 2.50 31.96 32.08
C HIS A 201 0.99 31.74 32.24
N SER A 202 0.54 30.53 32.56
CA SER A 202 -0.88 30.14 32.61
C SER A 202 -1.71 30.90 33.65
N SER A 203 -1.09 31.55 34.64
CA SER A 203 -1.76 32.42 35.61
C SER A 203 -2.21 33.78 35.02
N ARG A 204 -1.72 34.12 33.84
CA ARG A 204 -2.08 35.34 33.10
C ARG A 204 -2.37 35.01 31.63
N PRO A 205 -3.35 34.17 31.32
CA PRO A 205 -3.60 33.67 29.97
C PRO A 205 -3.98 34.79 28.97
N GLN A 206 -4.48 35.92 29.46
CA GLN A 206 -4.79 37.11 28.64
C GLN A 206 -3.54 37.75 28.02
N ASP A 207 -2.33 37.49 28.52
CA ASP A 207 -1.08 37.99 27.95
C ASP A 207 -0.58 37.08 26.80
N GLY A 208 -1.23 35.93 26.57
CA GLY A 208 -0.92 34.98 25.52
C GLY A 208 -2.02 34.84 24.47
N ASN A 209 -1.85 33.84 23.62
CA ASN A 209 -2.89 33.37 22.70
C ASN A 209 -2.77 31.84 22.60
N ASN A 210 -3.80 31.13 23.03
CA ASN A 210 -3.77 29.67 23.20
C ASN A 210 -4.01 28.94 21.86
N ALA A 211 -2.95 28.35 21.28
CA ALA A 211 -3.03 27.62 20.05
C ALA A 211 -3.92 26.37 20.14
N VAL A 212 -4.04 25.74 21.32
CA VAL A 212 -4.93 24.58 21.52
C VAL A 212 -6.39 24.99 21.43
N TYR A 213 -6.77 26.16 21.96
CA TYR A 213 -8.15 26.65 21.86
C TYR A 213 -8.51 27.00 20.41
N ARG A 214 -7.56 27.59 19.66
CA ARG A 214 -7.72 27.85 18.22
C ARG A 214 -7.88 26.55 17.43
N MET A 215 -7.11 25.51 17.78
CA MET A 215 -7.24 24.18 17.16
C MET A 215 -8.60 23.54 17.45
N ALA A 216 -9.19 23.79 18.64
CA ALA A 216 -10.52 23.25 18.96
C ALA A 216 -11.59 23.76 17.98
N GLU A 217 -11.53 25.02 17.56
CA GLU A 217 -12.44 25.58 16.54
C GLU A 217 -12.23 24.89 15.18
N VAL A 218 -10.98 24.66 14.78
CA VAL A 218 -10.62 23.93 13.57
C VAL A 218 -11.17 22.50 13.60
N LEU A 219 -11.00 21.80 14.73
CA LEU A 219 -11.48 20.42 14.88
C LEU A 219 -13.00 20.30 14.73
N VAL A 220 -13.77 21.23 15.32
CA VAL A 220 -15.23 21.27 15.18
C VAL A 220 -15.63 21.51 13.71
N ALA A 221 -14.94 22.41 13.00
CA ALA A 221 -15.22 22.66 11.59
C ALA A 221 -14.82 21.48 10.68
N LEU A 222 -13.75 20.72 11.03
CA LEU A 222 -13.37 19.50 10.32
C LEU A 222 -14.37 18.35 10.56
N GLU A 223 -14.94 18.24 11.77
CA GLU A 223 -16.02 17.29 12.04
C GLU A 223 -17.26 17.60 11.19
N GLN A 224 -17.63 18.87 11.07
CA GLN A 224 -18.72 19.33 10.19
C GLN A 224 -18.40 19.05 8.71
N TYR A 225 -17.16 19.26 8.27
CA TYR A 225 -16.71 18.89 6.93
C TYR A 225 -16.89 17.40 6.68
N ALA A 226 -16.42 16.55 7.60
CA ALA A 226 -16.54 15.10 7.48
C ALA A 226 -18.03 14.67 7.38
N ALA A 227 -18.90 15.28 8.17
CA ALA A 227 -20.35 15.01 8.12
C ALA A 227 -21.00 15.49 6.80
N ALA A 228 -20.46 16.53 6.18
CA ALA A 228 -20.98 17.08 4.91
C ALA A 228 -20.46 16.33 3.66
N LEU A 229 -19.37 15.55 3.79
CA LEU A 229 -18.76 14.84 2.65
C LEU A 229 -19.75 14.03 1.80
N PRO A 230 -20.71 13.27 2.37
CA PRO A 230 -21.66 12.49 1.56
C PRO A 230 -22.55 13.33 0.63
N GLN A 231 -22.74 14.63 0.93
CA GLN A 231 -23.49 15.55 0.07
C GLN A 231 -22.60 16.24 -0.96
N MET A 232 -21.30 16.33 -0.73
CA MET A 232 -20.32 17.00 -1.60
C MET A 232 -19.66 16.06 -2.59
N VAL A 233 -19.42 14.80 -2.18
CA VAL A 233 -18.70 13.80 -2.95
C VAL A 233 -19.56 12.55 -3.10
N PRO A 234 -19.98 12.19 -4.33
CA PRO A 234 -20.73 10.96 -4.57
C PRO A 234 -19.97 9.73 -4.12
N ALA A 235 -20.66 8.80 -3.47
CA ALA A 235 -20.07 7.52 -3.08
C ALA A 235 -19.80 6.67 -4.33
N HIS A 236 -18.64 6.00 -4.34
CA HIS A 236 -18.35 5.01 -5.37
C HIS A 236 -19.13 3.71 -5.08
N PRO A 237 -19.76 3.06 -6.09
CA PRO A 237 -20.62 1.89 -5.85
C PRO A 237 -19.93 0.73 -5.10
N LEU A 238 -18.64 0.52 -5.33
CA LEU A 238 -17.86 -0.56 -4.70
C LEU A 238 -17.07 -0.12 -3.47
N CYS A 239 -16.59 1.12 -3.42
CA CYS A 239 -15.70 1.60 -2.35
C CYS A 239 -16.44 2.36 -1.24
N GLY A 240 -17.70 2.73 -1.46
CA GLY A 240 -18.44 3.60 -0.55
C GLY A 240 -18.02 5.08 -0.63
N GLY A 241 -18.38 5.87 0.38
CA GLY A 241 -18.14 7.33 0.41
C GLY A 241 -16.74 7.72 0.84
N ALA A 242 -16.38 8.95 0.50
CA ALA A 242 -15.17 9.61 1.00
C ALA A 242 -15.28 9.89 2.52
N THR A 243 -14.13 9.91 3.22
CA THR A 243 -14.10 10.13 4.68
C THR A 243 -12.95 11.04 5.09
N LEU A 244 -13.10 11.73 6.22
CA LEU A 244 -12.01 12.48 6.86
C LEU A 244 -11.97 12.14 8.35
N SER A 245 -10.76 11.93 8.87
CA SER A 245 -10.52 11.70 10.29
C SER A 245 -9.27 12.45 10.75
N VAL A 246 -9.29 12.99 11.96
CA VAL A 246 -8.11 13.51 12.65
C VAL A 246 -7.60 12.40 13.57
N GLY A 247 -6.42 11.84 13.25
CA GLY A 247 -5.84 10.71 13.97
C GLY A 247 -4.95 11.08 15.15
N ARG A 248 -4.31 12.27 15.08
CA ARG A 248 -3.38 12.73 16.13
C ARG A 248 -3.52 14.22 16.37
N ILE A 249 -3.31 14.61 17.60
CA ILE A 249 -3.20 16.02 18.04
C ILE A 249 -2.01 16.16 18.99
N THR A 250 -1.19 17.18 18.81
CA THR A 250 -0.08 17.52 19.69
C THR A 250 -0.03 19.01 19.90
N GLY A 251 0.04 19.48 21.14
CA GLY A 251 0.12 20.89 21.44
C GLY A 251 0.52 21.18 22.88
N GLY A 252 1.28 22.27 23.07
CA GLY A 252 1.80 22.68 24.36
C GLY A 252 2.99 21.86 24.87
N ILE A 253 3.71 22.42 25.84
CA ILE A 253 4.93 21.83 26.43
C ILE A 253 4.81 21.57 27.93
N SER A 254 3.90 22.29 28.59
CA SER A 254 3.72 22.22 30.05
C SER A 254 2.34 22.77 30.44
N VAL A 255 1.76 22.22 31.52
CA VAL A 255 0.44 22.63 32.01
C VAL A 255 0.38 24.11 32.49
N ASN A 256 1.53 24.67 32.90
CA ASN A 256 1.63 26.04 33.39
C ASN A 256 2.11 27.06 32.33
N THR A 257 2.10 26.66 31.05
CA THR A 257 2.43 27.51 29.90
C THR A 257 1.28 27.51 28.92
N VAL A 258 0.79 28.69 28.50
CA VAL A 258 -0.17 28.82 27.42
C VAL A 258 0.48 28.31 26.11
N PRO A 259 -0.10 27.34 25.41
CA PRO A 259 0.47 26.80 24.19
C PRO A 259 0.58 27.82 23.05
N ASP A 260 1.73 27.88 22.39
CA ASP A 260 1.99 28.72 21.22
C ASP A 260 1.91 27.95 19.90
N GLU A 261 1.80 26.62 19.97
CA GLU A 261 1.61 25.76 18.81
C GLU A 261 0.69 24.58 19.14
N CYS A 262 -0.14 24.21 18.15
CA CYS A 262 -0.87 22.95 18.15
C CYS A 262 -0.92 22.41 16.73
N VAL A 263 -0.67 21.11 16.57
CA VAL A 263 -0.63 20.41 15.28
C VAL A 263 -1.55 19.20 15.31
N ILE A 264 -2.33 19.02 14.24
CA ILE A 264 -3.10 17.80 14.01
C ILE A 264 -2.63 17.08 12.75
N GLU A 265 -2.84 15.75 12.73
CA GLU A 265 -2.59 14.89 11.57
C GLU A 265 -3.91 14.35 11.05
N ILE A 266 -4.15 14.57 9.75
CA ILE A 266 -5.44 14.35 9.08
C ILE A 266 -5.25 13.20 8.07
N ASP A 267 -6.18 12.25 8.05
CA ASP A 267 -6.36 11.21 7.02
C ASP A 267 -7.67 11.48 6.27
N ARG A 268 -7.59 11.78 4.98
CA ARG A 268 -8.73 11.96 4.09
C ARG A 268 -8.74 10.85 3.05
N ARG A 269 -9.75 9.97 3.13
CA ARG A 269 -9.93 8.92 2.13
C ARG A 269 -10.67 9.47 0.94
N VAL A 270 -10.03 9.36 -0.23
CA VAL A 270 -10.58 9.80 -1.53
C VAL A 270 -11.17 8.60 -2.28
N VAL A 271 -12.20 8.82 -3.07
CA VAL A 271 -12.86 7.77 -3.85
C VAL A 271 -12.52 7.91 -5.34
N PRO A 272 -12.60 6.84 -6.14
CA PRO A 272 -12.42 6.95 -7.59
C PRO A 272 -13.34 8.02 -8.19
N GLY A 273 -12.74 8.92 -8.99
CA GLY A 273 -13.39 10.09 -9.54
C GLY A 273 -13.08 11.41 -8.82
N GLU A 274 -12.53 11.38 -7.60
CA GLU A 274 -11.96 12.59 -6.96
C GLU A 274 -10.51 12.82 -7.43
N ASP A 275 -10.13 14.09 -7.50
CA ASP A 275 -8.73 14.50 -7.68
C ASP A 275 -8.03 14.62 -6.31
N PRO A 276 -7.09 13.73 -5.96
CA PRO A 276 -6.38 13.82 -4.69
C PRO A 276 -5.61 15.13 -4.51
N ALA A 277 -5.13 15.75 -5.60
CA ALA A 277 -4.38 16.99 -5.53
C ALA A 277 -5.24 18.18 -5.09
N GLY A 278 -6.54 18.17 -5.37
CA GLY A 278 -7.49 19.22 -4.97
C GLY A 278 -7.99 19.13 -3.53
N VAL A 279 -7.76 18.00 -2.84
CA VAL A 279 -8.39 17.72 -1.53
C VAL A 279 -8.01 18.73 -0.46
N ILE A 280 -6.72 19.05 -0.32
CA ILE A 280 -6.24 19.98 0.73
C ILE A 280 -6.81 21.38 0.50
N ALA A 281 -6.80 21.85 -0.74
CA ALA A 281 -7.36 23.16 -1.09
C ALA A 281 -8.87 23.22 -0.80
N HIS A 282 -9.61 22.14 -1.05
CA HIS A 282 -11.03 22.05 -0.74
C HIS A 282 -11.31 22.11 0.77
N VAL A 283 -10.52 21.39 1.59
CA VAL A 283 -10.62 21.46 3.06
C VAL A 283 -10.23 22.85 3.56
N GLU A 284 -9.16 23.45 3.03
CA GLU A 284 -8.71 24.78 3.41
C GLU A 284 -9.79 25.83 3.12
N HIS A 285 -10.40 25.79 1.92
CA HIS A 285 -11.48 26.68 1.54
C HIS A 285 -12.68 26.55 2.51
N TRP A 286 -13.10 25.32 2.83
CA TRP A 286 -14.17 25.06 3.79
C TRP A 286 -13.90 25.69 5.16
N LEU A 287 -12.68 25.56 5.66
CA LEU A 287 -12.28 26.11 6.96
C LEU A 287 -12.23 27.63 6.94
N ARG A 288 -11.65 28.26 5.90
CA ARG A 288 -11.53 29.71 5.78
C ARG A 288 -12.87 30.40 5.62
N GLU A 289 -13.86 29.75 5.06
CA GLU A 289 -15.24 30.32 4.98
C GLU A 289 -15.95 30.33 6.34
N ARG A 290 -15.51 29.57 7.33
CA ARG A 290 -16.22 29.32 8.59
C ARG A 290 -15.50 29.80 9.82
N LEU A 291 -14.21 30.03 9.72
CA LEU A 291 -13.36 30.33 10.85
C LEU A 291 -12.62 31.65 10.67
N ASP A 292 -12.58 32.45 11.73
CA ASP A 292 -11.70 33.62 11.85
C ASP A 292 -10.41 33.28 12.64
N VAL A 293 -9.90 32.07 12.43
CA VAL A 293 -8.70 31.55 13.08
C VAL A 293 -7.61 31.35 12.03
N ASP A 294 -6.41 31.89 12.30
CA ASP A 294 -5.26 31.61 11.46
C ASP A 294 -4.80 30.17 11.66
N PHE A 295 -4.64 29.47 10.57
CA PHE A 295 -4.08 28.13 10.51
C PHE A 295 -3.22 27.96 9.25
N GLU A 296 -2.36 26.95 9.26
CA GLU A 296 -1.48 26.59 8.14
C GLU A 296 -1.70 25.13 7.75
N MET A 297 -1.99 24.90 6.46
CA MET A 297 -1.94 23.58 5.85
C MET A 297 -0.50 23.25 5.48
N LEU A 298 0.07 22.20 6.07
CA LEU A 298 1.41 21.74 5.69
C LEU A 298 1.31 20.83 4.46
N PRO A 299 2.40 20.71 3.67
CA PRO A 299 2.43 19.79 2.52
C PRO A 299 2.05 18.35 2.91
N PRO A 300 1.35 17.60 2.05
CA PRO A 300 1.05 16.21 2.32
C PRO A 300 2.31 15.35 2.34
N TRP A 301 2.36 14.40 3.26
CA TRP A 301 3.38 13.35 3.23
C TRP A 301 2.90 12.09 2.50
N LEU A 302 1.59 11.98 2.26
CA LEU A 302 0.97 10.95 1.44
C LEU A 302 -0.09 11.59 0.52
N ASP A 303 0.05 11.34 -0.77
CA ASP A 303 -0.83 11.79 -1.85
C ASP A 303 -1.35 10.59 -2.64
N GLY A 304 -1.86 9.56 -1.94
CA GLY A 304 -2.28 8.29 -2.50
C GLY A 304 -3.44 8.41 -3.50
N ALA A 305 -3.20 7.93 -4.70
CA ALA A 305 -4.20 7.85 -5.76
C ALA A 305 -5.29 6.81 -5.45
N THR A 306 -6.39 6.86 -6.17
CA THR A 306 -7.45 5.85 -6.16
C THR A 306 -7.22 4.81 -7.26
N LEU A 307 -7.69 3.57 -7.07
CA LEU A 307 -7.84 2.61 -8.15
C LEU A 307 -9.27 2.68 -8.69
N SER A 308 -9.41 2.97 -9.98
CA SER A 308 -10.71 2.93 -10.67
C SER A 308 -10.87 1.63 -11.44
N ASP A 309 -12.09 1.10 -11.47
CA ASP A 309 -12.46 -0.05 -12.27
C ASP A 309 -12.67 0.25 -13.77
N HIS A 310 -12.48 1.50 -14.17
CA HIS A 310 -12.82 1.99 -15.52
C HIS A 310 -12.13 1.23 -16.67
N ASN A 311 -10.87 0.82 -16.53
CA ASN A 311 -10.06 0.23 -17.60
C ASN A 311 -9.59 -1.21 -17.32
N ASN A 312 -10.06 -1.85 -16.25
CA ASN A 312 -9.55 -3.16 -15.84
C ASN A 312 -10.56 -4.32 -15.98
N HIS A 313 -11.79 -4.07 -16.44
CA HIS A 313 -12.86 -5.07 -16.53
C HIS A 313 -12.48 -6.34 -17.29
N ALA A 314 -11.91 -6.22 -18.50
CA ALA A 314 -11.53 -7.38 -19.30
C ALA A 314 -10.47 -8.26 -18.61
N TRP A 315 -9.50 -7.63 -17.93
CA TRP A 315 -8.50 -8.34 -17.15
C TRP A 315 -9.08 -8.97 -15.89
N ALA A 316 -10.01 -8.28 -15.23
CA ALA A 316 -10.73 -8.82 -14.09
C ALA A 316 -11.60 -10.04 -14.47
N ASP A 317 -12.25 -10.02 -15.63
CA ASP A 317 -13.01 -11.18 -16.15
C ASP A 317 -12.08 -12.36 -16.42
N ARG A 318 -10.93 -12.11 -17.06
CA ARG A 318 -9.93 -13.14 -17.33
C ARG A 318 -9.37 -13.75 -16.04
N LEU A 319 -8.98 -12.92 -15.06
CA LEU A 319 -8.49 -13.41 -13.76
C LEU A 319 -9.59 -14.18 -13.02
N MET A 320 -10.85 -13.70 -13.05
CA MET A 320 -11.97 -14.37 -12.40
C MET A 320 -12.19 -15.77 -12.95
N ALA A 321 -12.10 -15.98 -14.26
CA ALA A 321 -12.22 -17.30 -14.85
C ALA A 321 -11.16 -18.30 -14.32
N HIS A 322 -9.94 -17.84 -14.07
CA HIS A 322 -8.91 -18.67 -13.43
C HIS A 322 -9.18 -18.91 -11.95
N ILE A 323 -9.68 -17.90 -11.23
CA ILE A 323 -10.04 -18.02 -9.81
C ILE A 323 -11.16 -19.04 -9.63
N GLU A 324 -12.25 -18.91 -10.39
CA GLU A 324 -13.39 -19.83 -10.31
C GLU A 324 -13.01 -21.27 -10.62
N ALA A 325 -12.13 -21.47 -11.60
CA ALA A 325 -11.66 -22.80 -11.99
C ALA A 325 -10.76 -23.47 -10.91
N VAL A 326 -10.13 -22.69 -10.02
CA VAL A 326 -9.18 -23.18 -9.01
C VAL A 326 -9.75 -23.12 -7.60
N ALA A 327 -10.42 -22.03 -7.23
CA ALA A 327 -10.85 -21.73 -5.87
C ALA A 327 -12.38 -21.69 -5.71
N GLY A 328 -13.16 -21.95 -6.78
CA GLY A 328 -14.61 -21.80 -6.80
C GLY A 328 -15.06 -20.33 -6.83
N PRO A 329 -16.36 -20.09 -6.69
CA PRO A 329 -16.94 -18.75 -6.84
C PRO A 329 -16.28 -17.71 -5.96
N ARG A 330 -15.98 -16.55 -6.53
CA ARG A 330 -15.42 -15.37 -5.88
C ARG A 330 -16.06 -14.12 -6.48
N GLU A 331 -15.73 -12.95 -5.91
CA GLU A 331 -16.37 -11.68 -6.27
C GLU A 331 -15.35 -10.64 -6.76
N LYS A 332 -15.82 -9.72 -7.60
CA LYS A 332 -15.14 -8.46 -7.86
C LYS A 332 -15.63 -7.44 -6.84
N GLN A 333 -14.70 -6.87 -6.09
CA GLN A 333 -15.01 -6.01 -4.95
C GLN A 333 -14.29 -4.65 -5.06
N GLY A 334 -14.77 -3.68 -4.29
CA GLY A 334 -14.02 -2.48 -3.95
C GLY A 334 -13.40 -2.58 -2.56
N ALA A 335 -12.30 -1.85 -2.34
CA ALA A 335 -11.68 -1.76 -1.03
C ALA A 335 -11.73 -0.33 -0.47
N TRP A 336 -11.76 -0.25 0.85
CA TRP A 336 -11.74 1.00 1.60
C TRP A 336 -10.30 1.46 1.96
N TYR A 337 -9.30 0.64 1.70
CA TYR A 337 -7.87 0.91 1.83
C TYR A 337 -7.21 1.17 0.47
N GLY A 338 -5.99 1.68 0.46
CA GLY A 338 -5.20 1.91 -0.75
C GLY A 338 -4.14 0.83 -0.91
N THR A 339 -3.65 0.63 -2.14
CA THR A 339 -2.56 -0.29 -2.47
C THR A 339 -1.68 0.30 -3.58
N ASN A 340 -0.58 -0.34 -3.88
CA ASN A 340 0.30 0.01 -5.00
C ASN A 340 -0.41 0.05 -6.36
N ALA A 341 -1.51 -0.70 -6.54
CA ALA A 341 -2.24 -0.76 -7.81
C ALA A 341 -2.75 0.60 -8.29
N SER A 342 -3.16 1.48 -7.36
CA SER A 342 -3.62 2.81 -7.73
C SER A 342 -2.51 3.67 -8.34
N ARG A 343 -1.31 3.61 -7.79
CA ARG A 343 -0.18 4.40 -8.30
C ARG A 343 0.24 3.92 -9.69
N ILE A 344 0.24 2.62 -9.92
CA ILE A 344 0.47 2.04 -11.25
C ILE A 344 -0.63 2.49 -12.22
N ALA A 345 -1.90 2.44 -11.79
CA ALA A 345 -3.04 2.82 -12.62
C ALA A 345 -3.01 4.30 -13.07
N THR A 346 -2.38 5.21 -12.32
CA THR A 346 -2.21 6.62 -12.77
C THR A 346 -1.41 6.75 -14.06
N THR A 347 -0.65 5.74 -14.44
CA THR A 347 0.12 5.73 -15.72
C THR A 347 -0.67 5.14 -16.90
N GLY A 348 -1.97 4.84 -16.70
CA GLY A 348 -2.83 4.22 -17.71
C GLY A 348 -2.78 2.69 -17.76
N VAL A 349 -1.91 2.04 -16.98
CA VAL A 349 -1.82 0.58 -16.87
C VAL A 349 -3.02 0.06 -16.07
N PRO A 350 -3.79 -0.93 -16.58
CA PRO A 350 -4.83 -1.58 -15.81
C PRO A 350 -4.26 -2.23 -14.55
N GLY A 351 -4.85 -1.95 -13.39
CA GLY A 351 -4.45 -2.50 -12.09
C GLY A 351 -5.53 -3.41 -11.52
N LEU A 352 -5.12 -4.54 -10.95
CA LEU A 352 -5.96 -5.44 -10.16
C LEU A 352 -5.24 -5.75 -8.84
N VAL A 353 -6.02 -5.97 -7.79
CA VAL A 353 -5.48 -6.42 -6.51
C VAL A 353 -6.03 -7.81 -6.22
N PHE A 354 -5.13 -8.76 -5.93
CA PHE A 354 -5.52 -10.15 -5.70
C PHE A 354 -4.47 -10.85 -4.84
N GLY A 355 -4.91 -11.68 -3.91
CA GLY A 355 -4.00 -12.54 -3.17
C GLY A 355 -4.67 -13.37 -2.07
N PRO A 356 -3.89 -14.25 -1.43
CA PRO A 356 -4.33 -15.08 -0.32
C PRO A 356 -4.39 -14.28 0.98
N GLY A 357 -5.15 -14.76 1.96
CA GLY A 357 -5.33 -14.13 3.27
C GLY A 357 -6.49 -13.17 3.32
N SER A 358 -6.80 -12.67 4.50
CA SER A 358 -7.85 -11.68 4.75
C SER A 358 -7.26 -10.38 5.27
N ILE A 359 -7.75 -9.26 4.77
CA ILE A 359 -7.35 -7.92 5.27
C ILE A 359 -7.63 -7.77 6.79
N ASP A 360 -8.56 -8.53 7.34
CA ASP A 360 -8.83 -8.53 8.78
C ASP A 360 -7.66 -9.09 9.61
N GLN A 361 -6.71 -9.79 8.98
CA GLN A 361 -5.49 -10.31 9.61
C GLN A 361 -4.29 -9.38 9.43
N ALA A 362 -4.35 -8.44 8.49
CA ALA A 362 -3.32 -7.43 8.31
C ALA A 362 -3.17 -6.59 9.59
N HIS A 363 -1.93 -6.27 9.97
CA HIS A 363 -1.59 -5.41 11.11
C HIS A 363 -2.05 -5.94 12.49
N THR A 364 -2.51 -7.20 12.59
CA THR A 364 -2.97 -7.78 13.87
C THR A 364 -1.79 -8.22 14.74
N VAL A 365 -2.09 -8.43 16.03
CA VAL A 365 -1.09 -8.86 17.03
C VAL A 365 -0.70 -10.33 16.92
N ASP A 366 -1.46 -11.12 16.17
CA ASP A 366 -1.31 -12.56 15.95
C ASP A 366 -1.48 -12.94 14.47
N GLU A 367 -0.98 -12.10 13.58
CA GLU A 367 -1.10 -12.21 12.12
C GLU A 367 -0.81 -13.63 11.59
N TRP A 368 -1.66 -14.11 10.71
CA TRP A 368 -1.54 -15.43 10.08
C TRP A 368 -2.15 -15.46 8.68
N ILE A 369 -1.76 -16.46 7.89
CA ILE A 369 -2.33 -16.76 6.58
C ILE A 369 -2.76 -18.23 6.49
N ASP A 370 -3.85 -18.47 5.76
CA ASP A 370 -4.31 -19.82 5.41
C ASP A 370 -3.43 -20.43 4.32
N LEU A 371 -2.89 -21.63 4.57
CA LEU A 371 -1.97 -22.31 3.66
C LEU A 371 -2.65 -22.86 2.41
N GLU A 372 -3.95 -23.16 2.47
CA GLU A 372 -4.69 -23.57 1.28
C GLU A 372 -4.95 -22.38 0.36
N GLN A 373 -5.31 -21.20 0.90
CA GLN A 373 -5.41 -19.99 0.08
C GLN A 373 -4.07 -19.62 -0.58
N LEU A 374 -2.95 -19.78 0.14
CA LEU A 374 -1.61 -19.59 -0.41
C LEU A 374 -1.37 -20.50 -1.63
N ARG A 375 -1.73 -21.79 -1.53
CA ARG A 375 -1.59 -22.77 -2.61
C ARG A 375 -2.45 -22.42 -3.82
N LEU A 376 -3.71 -22.07 -3.57
CA LEU A 376 -4.66 -21.68 -4.61
C LEU A 376 -4.22 -20.42 -5.35
N ALA A 377 -3.74 -19.41 -4.61
CA ALA A 377 -3.24 -18.16 -5.21
C ALA A 377 -2.05 -18.40 -6.15
N ALA A 378 -1.09 -19.24 -5.75
CA ALA A 378 0.06 -19.57 -6.61
C ALA A 378 -0.37 -20.26 -7.92
N GLU A 379 -1.34 -21.17 -7.87
CA GLU A 379 -1.90 -21.81 -9.05
C GLU A 379 -2.62 -20.79 -9.95
N ILE A 380 -3.36 -19.84 -9.35
CA ILE A 380 -4.08 -18.79 -10.09
C ILE A 380 -3.10 -17.85 -10.78
N TYR A 381 -2.06 -17.36 -10.11
CA TYR A 381 -1.01 -16.53 -10.72
C TYR A 381 -0.32 -17.24 -11.88
N TYR A 382 -0.02 -18.54 -11.70
CA TYR A 382 0.56 -19.34 -12.78
C TYR A 382 -0.39 -19.45 -13.98
N ARG A 383 -1.66 -19.77 -13.78
CA ARG A 383 -2.66 -19.87 -14.86
C ARG A 383 -2.89 -18.55 -15.58
N LEU A 384 -2.89 -17.44 -14.84
CA LEU A 384 -2.97 -16.11 -15.45
C LEU A 384 -1.78 -15.84 -16.39
N SER A 385 -0.60 -16.41 -16.10
CA SER A 385 0.60 -16.22 -16.89
C SER A 385 0.68 -17.07 -18.15
N VAL A 386 -0.18 -18.09 -18.32
CA VAL A 386 -0.19 -19.00 -19.46
C VAL A 386 -1.46 -18.85 -20.31
N GLY A 387 -1.42 -19.34 -21.57
CA GLY A 387 -2.60 -19.31 -22.45
C GLY A 387 -2.83 -17.95 -23.12
N PHE A 388 -1.75 -17.30 -23.63
CA PHE A 388 -1.78 -16.04 -24.38
C PHE A 388 -1.51 -16.26 -25.86
#